data_8a2fca02410e326259ad908d667e54cd
#
_entry.id   8a2fca02410e326259ad908d667e54cd
#
_cell.length_a   1.000
_cell.length_b   1.000
_cell.length_c   1.000
_cell.angle_alpha   90.00
_cell.angle_beta   90.00
_cell.angle_gamma   90.00
#
_symmetry.space_group_name_H-M   'P 1'
#
loop_
_entity.id
_entity.type
_entity.pdbx_description
1 polymer ?
#
loop_
_entity_poly.entity_id
_entity_poly.type
_entity_poly.pdbx_seq_one_letter_code
_entity_poly.pdbx_strand_id
1 'polypeptide(L)'
;GDDLAAGVWGGWIEYRAPDRAAVLDLVRRRGVEETLRAPWPGFAVRPLPPPRALTLEVAWTGRPVRTASLTGRLGRRGWRGSTAQGSFLARSDRCVGTAVRALEQGDDQALLRQVGDARRLLAALDDEVGLGIFTPRLTALCDAAEAVGGAAKPSGAGGGDCGIALLDATAEAEISLLREKWTAAGLLPVPISITSTKGSTE
;
A
#
# COMPACT_ATOMS: atom_id res chain seq x y z
N GLY A 1 -5.47 -2.71 10.17
CA GLY A 1 -4.34 -3.08 11.05
C GLY A 1 -3.05 -2.39 10.64
N ASP A 2 -2.76 -2.32 9.34
CA ASP A 2 -1.60 -1.66 8.73
C ASP A 2 -1.56 -0.16 9.04
N ASP A 3 -2.67 0.55 8.93
CA ASP A 3 -2.75 1.98 9.27
C ASP A 3 -2.37 2.24 10.73
N LEU A 4 -2.85 1.39 11.65
CA LEU A 4 -2.48 1.48 13.06
C LEU A 4 -1.00 1.17 13.29
N ALA A 5 -0.48 0.14 12.61
CA ALA A 5 0.93 -0.20 12.68
C ALA A 5 1.80 0.96 12.17
N ALA A 6 1.46 1.55 11.02
CA ALA A 6 2.18 2.71 10.49
C ALA A 6 2.15 3.90 11.47
N GLY A 7 1.01 4.16 12.11
CA GLY A 7 0.89 5.23 13.12
C GLY A 7 1.68 4.99 14.40
N VAL A 8 1.88 3.74 14.80
CA VAL A 8 2.63 3.39 16.02
C VAL A 8 4.14 3.32 15.78
N TRP A 9 4.57 2.67 14.69
CA TRP A 9 6.00 2.48 14.41
C TRP A 9 6.62 3.62 13.62
N GLY A 10 5.82 4.36 12.84
CA GLY A 10 6.32 5.42 11.96
C GLY A 10 7.24 4.89 10.85
N GLY A 11 7.71 5.80 9.99
CA GLY A 11 8.68 5.46 8.95
C GLY A 11 8.18 4.42 7.94
N TRP A 12 9.10 3.60 7.47
CA TRP A 12 8.81 2.48 6.57
C TRP A 12 8.74 1.19 7.37
N ILE A 13 7.70 0.40 7.16
CA ILE A 13 7.50 -0.85 7.89
C ILE A 13 7.09 -1.99 6.95
N GLU A 14 7.55 -3.20 7.24
CA GLU A 14 6.92 -4.42 6.77
C GLU A 14 5.83 -4.81 7.77
N TYR A 15 4.59 -4.88 7.31
CA TYR A 15 3.45 -5.34 8.10
C TYR A 15 2.94 -6.66 7.57
N ARG A 16 2.86 -7.66 8.43
CA ARG A 16 2.20 -8.95 8.14
C ARG A 16 0.95 -9.07 8.98
N ALA A 17 -0.19 -9.17 8.33
CA ALA A 17 -1.46 -9.37 9.01
C ALA A 17 -1.50 -10.73 9.73
N PRO A 18 -2.09 -10.80 10.92
CA PRO A 18 -2.23 -12.06 11.61
C PRO A 18 -3.19 -13.01 10.87
N ASP A 19 -3.02 -14.31 11.08
CA ASP A 19 -4.03 -15.28 10.70
C ASP A 19 -5.30 -15.06 11.52
N ARG A 20 -6.28 -14.45 10.87
CA ARG A 20 -7.54 -14.05 11.50
C ARG A 20 -8.30 -15.26 12.09
N ALA A 21 -8.28 -16.40 11.41
CA ALA A 21 -8.98 -17.59 11.88
C ALA A 21 -8.32 -18.14 13.15
N ALA A 22 -7.00 -18.21 13.16
CA ALA A 22 -6.23 -18.64 14.33
C ALA A 22 -6.40 -17.67 15.53
N VAL A 23 -6.41 -16.35 15.29
CA VAL A 23 -6.66 -15.37 16.37
C VAL A 23 -8.07 -15.50 16.93
N LEU A 24 -9.09 -15.67 16.08
CA LEU A 24 -10.47 -15.88 16.55
C LEU A 24 -10.63 -17.18 17.34
N ASP A 25 -9.90 -18.23 16.96
CA ASP A 25 -9.87 -19.47 17.70
C ASP A 25 -9.17 -19.32 19.08
N LEU A 26 -8.09 -18.55 19.15
CA LEU A 26 -7.46 -18.16 20.43
C LEU A 26 -8.47 -17.44 21.33
N VAL A 27 -9.21 -16.46 20.80
CA VAL A 27 -10.24 -15.74 21.58
C VAL A 27 -11.30 -16.70 22.13
N ARG A 28 -11.76 -17.65 21.34
CA ARG A 28 -12.77 -18.63 21.77
C ARG A 28 -12.25 -19.56 22.88
N ARG A 29 -10.97 -19.95 22.81
CA ARG A 29 -10.37 -20.88 23.79
C ARG A 29 -9.85 -20.22 25.04
N ARG A 30 -9.32 -19.01 24.96
CA ARG A 30 -8.59 -18.34 26.05
C ARG A 30 -9.22 -17.04 26.53
N GLY A 31 -10.25 -16.56 25.83
CA GLY A 31 -10.82 -15.24 26.08
C GLY A 31 -10.00 -14.11 25.48
N VAL A 32 -10.56 -12.90 25.53
CA VAL A 32 -9.99 -11.71 24.89
C VAL A 32 -8.68 -11.28 25.57
N GLU A 33 -8.66 -11.25 26.91
CA GLU A 33 -7.53 -10.72 27.67
C GLU A 33 -6.24 -11.53 27.45
N GLU A 34 -6.33 -12.86 27.52
CA GLU A 34 -5.18 -13.73 27.26
C GLU A 34 -4.74 -13.68 25.79
N THR A 35 -5.70 -13.57 24.86
CA THR A 35 -5.39 -13.44 23.43
C THR A 35 -4.64 -12.15 23.12
N LEU A 36 -4.94 -11.04 23.80
CA LEU A 36 -4.23 -9.77 23.61
C LEU A 36 -2.77 -9.84 24.06
N ARG A 37 -2.46 -10.70 25.04
CA ARG A 37 -1.08 -10.91 25.56
C ARG A 37 -0.32 -12.00 24.81
N ALA A 38 -1.02 -12.84 24.06
CA ALA A 38 -0.40 -13.94 23.33
C ALA A 38 0.19 -13.47 21.98
N PRO A 39 1.26 -14.11 21.49
CA PRO A 39 1.72 -13.89 20.13
C PRO A 39 0.63 -14.34 19.12
N TRP A 40 0.30 -13.47 18.17
CA TRP A 40 -0.69 -13.77 17.15
C TRP A 40 -0.05 -14.49 15.97
N PRO A 41 -0.56 -15.67 15.56
CA PRO A 41 -0.01 -16.41 14.44
C PRO A 41 0.04 -15.56 13.16
N GLY A 42 1.19 -15.54 12.50
CA GLY A 42 1.42 -14.79 11.26
C GLY A 42 1.64 -13.29 11.42
N PHE A 43 1.36 -12.70 12.59
CA PHE A 43 1.54 -11.28 12.82
C PHE A 43 3.02 -10.91 12.94
N ALA A 44 3.42 -9.89 12.19
CA ALA A 44 4.73 -9.26 12.36
C ALA A 44 4.68 -7.80 11.93
N VAL A 45 5.43 -6.97 12.61
CA VAL A 45 5.75 -5.60 12.20
C VAL A 45 7.25 -5.42 12.32
N ARG A 46 7.87 -4.96 11.25
CA ARG A 46 9.31 -4.77 11.20
C ARG A 46 9.65 -3.44 10.55
N PRO A 47 10.44 -2.57 11.20
CA PRO A 47 10.96 -1.37 10.56
C PRO A 47 11.85 -1.71 9.37
N LEU A 48 11.76 -0.90 8.33
CA LEU A 48 12.58 -0.98 7.12
C LEU A 48 13.34 0.31 6.94
N PRO A 49 14.53 0.29 6.31
CA PRO A 49 15.22 1.50 5.91
C PRO A 49 14.37 2.25 4.87
N PRO A 50 14.41 3.59 4.88
CA PRO A 50 13.79 4.38 3.82
C PRO A 50 14.54 4.18 2.50
N PRO A 51 13.92 4.46 1.33
CA PRO A 51 14.63 4.55 0.08
C PRO A 51 15.73 5.61 0.16
N ARG A 52 16.81 5.43 -0.60
CA ARG A 52 18.02 6.27 -0.49
C ARG A 52 17.85 7.62 -1.19
N ALA A 53 17.28 7.60 -2.38
CA ALA A 53 17.18 8.76 -3.26
C ALA A 53 15.75 8.99 -3.79
N LEU A 54 14.73 8.36 -3.20
CA LEU A 54 13.34 8.58 -3.61
C LEU A 54 12.59 9.39 -2.57
N THR A 55 11.70 10.25 -3.07
CA THR A 55 10.68 10.93 -2.27
C THR A 55 9.33 10.25 -2.45
N LEU A 56 8.52 10.30 -1.40
CA LEU A 56 7.12 9.86 -1.43
C LEU A 56 6.22 11.08 -1.60
N GLU A 57 5.45 11.08 -2.67
CA GLU A 57 4.39 12.05 -2.92
C GLU A 57 3.03 11.40 -2.71
N VAL A 58 2.10 12.15 -2.15
CA VAL A 58 0.73 11.68 -1.89
C VAL A 58 -0.27 12.66 -2.46
N ALA A 59 -1.33 12.16 -3.07
CA ALA A 59 -2.46 13.00 -3.43
C ALA A 59 -3.79 12.35 -3.04
N TRP A 60 -4.72 13.17 -2.59
CA TRP A 60 -6.07 12.77 -2.25
C TRP A 60 -7.03 13.05 -3.40
N THR A 61 -7.92 12.08 -3.66
CA THR A 61 -8.91 12.18 -4.75
C THR A 61 -10.12 13.06 -4.42
N GLY A 62 -10.21 13.57 -3.21
CA GLY A 62 -11.38 14.33 -2.74
C GLY A 62 -12.59 13.47 -2.39
N ARG A 63 -12.47 12.14 -2.42
CA ARG A 63 -13.57 11.21 -2.12
C ARG A 63 -13.11 10.12 -1.14
N PRO A 64 -13.60 10.11 0.10
CA PRO A 64 -13.30 9.04 1.04
C PRO A 64 -13.96 7.73 0.62
N VAL A 65 -13.28 6.62 0.81
CA VAL A 65 -13.79 5.27 0.52
C VAL A 65 -13.66 4.36 1.74
N ARG A 66 -14.69 3.57 1.99
CA ARG A 66 -14.65 2.54 3.03
C ARG A 66 -14.12 1.24 2.43
N THR A 67 -12.94 0.79 2.86
CA THR A 67 -12.32 -0.49 2.45
C THR A 67 -13.29 -1.68 2.55
N ALA A 68 -14.16 -1.69 3.57
CA ALA A 68 -15.16 -2.74 3.75
C ALA A 68 -16.16 -2.85 2.59
N SER A 69 -16.43 -1.77 1.86
CA SER A 69 -17.34 -1.81 0.71
C SER A 69 -16.71 -2.50 -0.50
N LEU A 70 -15.41 -2.33 -0.72
CA LEU A 70 -14.67 -2.99 -1.80
C LEU A 70 -14.43 -4.48 -1.50
N THR A 71 -13.95 -4.80 -0.30
CA THR A 71 -13.73 -6.20 0.11
C THR A 71 -15.01 -7.02 0.17
N GLY A 72 -16.16 -6.39 0.48
CA GLY A 72 -17.47 -7.02 0.44
C GLY A 72 -17.89 -7.45 -0.97
N ARG A 73 -17.44 -6.77 -2.02
CA ARG A 73 -17.71 -7.14 -3.41
C ARG A 73 -16.97 -8.40 -3.84
N LEU A 74 -15.75 -8.63 -3.33
CA LEU A 74 -14.97 -9.85 -3.58
C LEU A 74 -15.72 -11.11 -3.12
N GLY A 75 -16.40 -11.04 -1.98
CA GLY A 75 -17.16 -12.19 -1.45
C GLY A 75 -18.38 -12.58 -2.29
N ARG A 76 -19.00 -11.61 -2.98
CA ARG A 76 -20.23 -11.85 -3.76
C ARG A 76 -19.97 -12.42 -5.16
N ARG A 77 -18.75 -12.41 -5.67
CA ARG A 77 -18.41 -12.78 -7.05
C ARG A 77 -17.71 -14.13 -7.19
N GLY A 78 -17.74 -14.98 -6.16
CA GLY A 78 -17.12 -16.30 -6.21
C GLY A 78 -15.59 -16.28 -6.32
N TRP A 79 -14.97 -15.09 -6.16
CA TRP A 79 -13.52 -14.94 -6.26
C TRP A 79 -12.77 -15.57 -5.07
N ARG A 80 -13.40 -15.56 -3.88
CA ARG A 80 -12.82 -16.18 -2.68
C ARG A 80 -12.71 -17.67 -2.83
N GLY A 81 -11.52 -18.22 -2.58
CA GLY A 81 -11.20 -19.63 -2.73
C GLY A 81 -10.92 -20.07 -4.16
N SER A 82 -10.97 -19.15 -5.14
CA SER A 82 -10.66 -19.46 -6.54
C SER A 82 -9.15 -19.57 -6.80
N THR A 83 -8.79 -20.24 -7.89
CA THR A 83 -7.42 -20.30 -8.41
C THR A 83 -6.88 -18.89 -8.73
N ALA A 84 -7.74 -18.00 -9.22
CA ALA A 84 -7.41 -16.61 -9.49
C ALA A 84 -6.99 -15.87 -8.22
N GLN A 85 -7.72 -16.03 -7.12
CA GLN A 85 -7.31 -15.49 -5.82
C GLN A 85 -5.94 -16.03 -5.40
N GLY A 86 -5.72 -17.33 -5.49
CA GLY A 86 -4.43 -17.93 -5.13
C GLY A 86 -3.27 -17.36 -5.96
N SER A 87 -3.48 -17.21 -7.26
CA SER A 87 -2.50 -16.59 -8.17
C SER A 87 -2.22 -15.14 -7.83
N PHE A 88 -3.27 -14.34 -7.57
CA PHE A 88 -3.12 -12.94 -7.17
C PHE A 88 -2.33 -12.81 -5.87
N LEU A 89 -2.68 -13.58 -4.83
CA LEU A 89 -1.99 -13.55 -3.54
C LEU A 89 -0.51 -13.91 -3.70
N ALA A 90 -0.19 -15.00 -4.41
CA ALA A 90 1.19 -15.41 -4.63
C ALA A 90 2.03 -14.38 -5.41
N ARG A 91 1.42 -13.67 -6.37
CA ARG A 91 2.08 -12.58 -7.11
C ARG A 91 2.27 -11.35 -6.25
N SER A 92 1.26 -10.99 -5.44
CA SER A 92 1.29 -9.88 -4.51
C SER A 92 2.37 -10.08 -3.45
N ASP A 93 2.44 -11.28 -2.84
CA ASP A 93 3.46 -11.62 -1.84
C ASP A 93 4.88 -11.54 -2.42
N ARG A 94 5.08 -12.01 -3.65
CA ARG A 94 6.38 -11.87 -4.33
C ARG A 94 6.73 -10.41 -4.60
N CYS A 95 5.78 -9.60 -5.03
CA CYS A 95 5.96 -8.18 -5.27
C CYS A 95 6.38 -7.46 -3.98
N VAL A 96 5.63 -7.67 -2.89
CA VAL A 96 5.95 -7.10 -1.57
C VAL A 96 7.31 -7.59 -1.07
N GLY A 97 7.58 -8.89 -1.12
CA GLY A 97 8.87 -9.45 -0.68
C GLY A 97 10.06 -8.91 -1.49
N THR A 98 9.86 -8.58 -2.77
CA THR A 98 10.91 -7.94 -3.58
C THR A 98 11.07 -6.47 -3.24
N ALA A 99 9.98 -5.74 -2.97
CA ALA A 99 10.03 -4.35 -2.50
C ALA A 99 10.75 -4.25 -1.14
N VAL A 100 10.49 -5.17 -0.21
CA VAL A 100 11.18 -5.25 1.08
C VAL A 100 12.68 -5.43 0.89
N ARG A 101 13.10 -6.39 0.06
CA ARG A 101 14.53 -6.59 -0.25
C ARG A 101 15.16 -5.37 -0.93
N ALA A 102 14.42 -4.71 -1.82
CA ALA A 102 14.90 -3.49 -2.48
C ALA A 102 15.18 -2.38 -1.45
N LEU A 103 14.30 -2.16 -0.48
CA LEU A 103 14.53 -1.23 0.62
C LEU A 103 15.75 -1.62 1.47
N GLU A 104 15.85 -2.89 1.88
CA GLU A 104 16.99 -3.40 2.67
C GLU A 104 18.35 -3.23 1.97
N GLN A 105 18.36 -3.38 0.64
CA GLN A 105 19.55 -3.25 -0.18
C GLN A 105 19.80 -1.82 -0.66
N GLY A 106 18.80 -0.93 -0.50
CA GLY A 106 18.83 0.42 -1.03
C GLY A 106 18.82 0.46 -2.56
N ASP A 107 18.12 -0.50 -3.19
CA ASP A 107 17.89 -0.55 -4.64
C ASP A 107 16.60 0.20 -4.99
N ASP A 108 16.71 1.51 -5.12
CA ASP A 108 15.58 2.40 -5.42
C ASP A 108 14.95 2.09 -6.77
N GLN A 109 15.73 1.64 -7.76
CA GLN A 109 15.20 1.26 -9.07
C GLN A 109 14.37 -0.03 -8.98
N ALA A 110 14.80 -1.00 -8.20
CA ALA A 110 13.99 -2.18 -7.92
C ALA A 110 12.69 -1.81 -7.19
N LEU A 111 12.75 -0.88 -6.23
CA LEU A 111 11.56 -0.41 -5.52
C LEU A 111 10.54 0.26 -6.47
N LEU A 112 10.99 1.16 -7.36
CA LEU A 112 10.13 1.79 -8.37
C LEU A 112 9.46 0.72 -9.26
N ARG A 113 10.23 -0.27 -9.72
CA ARG A 113 9.66 -1.39 -10.50
C ARG A 113 8.57 -2.13 -9.73
N GLN A 114 8.77 -2.39 -8.43
CA GLN A 114 7.77 -3.11 -7.62
C GLN A 114 6.51 -2.28 -7.35
N VAL A 115 6.61 -0.96 -7.22
CA VAL A 115 5.42 -0.08 -7.16
C VAL A 115 4.63 -0.14 -8.47
N GLY A 116 5.30 -0.12 -9.63
CA GLY A 116 4.67 -0.32 -10.93
C GLY A 116 4.05 -1.71 -11.08
N ASP A 117 4.74 -2.78 -10.61
CA ASP A 117 4.20 -4.15 -10.61
C ASP A 117 2.94 -4.24 -9.73
N ALA A 118 2.95 -3.64 -8.55
CA ALA A 118 1.78 -3.59 -7.67
C ALA A 118 0.61 -2.87 -8.32
N ARG A 119 0.84 -1.75 -9.03
CA ARG A 119 -0.19 -1.07 -9.84
C ARG A 119 -0.80 -2.03 -10.87
N ARG A 120 0.04 -2.72 -11.64
CA ARG A 120 -0.41 -3.67 -12.68
C ARG A 120 -1.19 -4.84 -12.09
N LEU A 121 -0.77 -5.36 -10.94
CA LEU A 121 -1.49 -6.41 -10.23
C LEU A 121 -2.89 -5.97 -9.79
N LEU A 122 -3.00 -4.75 -9.25
CA LEU A 122 -4.29 -4.18 -8.82
C LEU A 122 -5.19 -3.89 -10.02
N ALA A 123 -4.64 -3.40 -11.15
CA ALA A 123 -5.39 -3.17 -12.37
C ALA A 123 -5.95 -4.48 -12.96
N ALA A 124 -5.13 -5.53 -13.04
CA ALA A 124 -5.58 -6.83 -13.50
C ALA A 124 -6.68 -7.43 -12.61
N LEU A 125 -6.58 -7.25 -11.29
CA LEU A 125 -7.64 -7.64 -10.36
C LEU A 125 -8.92 -6.83 -10.59
N ASP A 126 -8.80 -5.53 -10.82
CA ASP A 126 -9.96 -4.65 -11.08
C ASP A 126 -10.67 -5.03 -12.38
N ASP A 127 -9.92 -5.32 -13.43
CA ASP A 127 -10.45 -5.77 -14.73
C ASP A 127 -11.17 -7.13 -14.59
N GLU A 128 -10.60 -8.06 -13.82
CA GLU A 128 -11.16 -9.40 -13.62
C GLU A 128 -12.45 -9.38 -12.78
N VAL A 129 -12.45 -8.59 -11.71
CA VAL A 129 -13.53 -8.64 -10.70
C VAL A 129 -14.44 -7.42 -10.75
N GLY A 130 -14.03 -6.32 -11.39
CA GLY A 130 -14.79 -5.08 -11.49
C GLY A 130 -15.05 -4.46 -10.13
N LEU A 131 -14.00 -4.30 -9.32
CA LEU A 131 -14.10 -3.73 -7.97
C LEU A 131 -14.26 -2.22 -7.99
N GLY A 132 -13.75 -1.55 -9.05
CA GLY A 132 -13.63 -0.11 -9.13
C GLY A 132 -12.46 0.42 -8.29
N ILE A 133 -11.34 -0.31 -8.31
CA ILE A 133 -10.09 0.10 -7.65
C ILE A 133 -9.55 1.36 -8.30
N PHE A 134 -9.53 1.38 -9.65
CA PHE A 134 -9.07 2.51 -10.43
C PHE A 134 -10.24 3.40 -10.84
N THR A 135 -10.42 4.49 -10.13
CA THR A 135 -11.29 5.59 -10.56
C THR A 135 -10.55 6.45 -11.58
N PRO A 136 -11.25 7.25 -12.42
CA PRO A 136 -10.58 8.16 -13.36
C PRO A 136 -9.50 9.05 -12.71
N ARG A 137 -9.73 9.48 -11.46
CA ARG A 137 -8.76 10.28 -10.70
C ARG A 137 -7.54 9.47 -10.27
N LEU A 138 -7.72 8.24 -9.78
CA LEU A 138 -6.60 7.36 -9.42
C LEU A 138 -5.80 6.93 -10.64
N THR A 139 -6.44 6.71 -11.78
CA THR A 139 -5.76 6.48 -13.06
C THR A 139 -4.91 7.68 -13.44
N ALA A 140 -5.51 8.89 -13.47
CA ALA A 140 -4.79 10.12 -13.77
C ALA A 140 -3.62 10.40 -12.82
N LEU A 141 -3.78 10.08 -11.53
CA LEU A 141 -2.72 10.16 -10.53
C LEU A 141 -1.51 9.31 -10.92
N CYS A 142 -1.77 8.04 -11.23
CA CYS A 142 -0.70 7.09 -11.57
C CYS A 142 -0.04 7.44 -12.92
N ASP A 143 -0.84 7.80 -13.93
CA ASP A 143 -0.34 8.15 -15.27
C ASP A 143 0.53 9.41 -15.23
N ALA A 144 0.15 10.41 -14.42
CA ALA A 144 0.93 11.62 -14.22
C ALA A 144 2.30 11.34 -13.60
N ALA A 145 2.37 10.42 -12.63
CA ALA A 145 3.62 10.03 -12.00
C ALA A 145 4.53 9.25 -12.96
N GLU A 146 3.99 8.32 -13.73
CA GLU A 146 4.76 7.58 -14.74
C GLU A 146 5.28 8.49 -15.86
N ALA A 147 4.50 9.49 -16.27
CA ALA A 147 4.89 10.47 -17.28
C ALA A 147 6.09 11.36 -16.87
N VAL A 148 6.40 11.44 -15.60
CA VAL A 148 7.57 12.17 -15.05
C VAL A 148 8.66 11.22 -14.53
N GLY A 149 8.62 9.95 -14.91
CA GLY A 149 9.66 8.97 -14.56
C GLY A 149 9.52 8.34 -13.16
N GLY A 150 8.41 8.59 -12.47
CA GLY A 150 8.11 7.97 -11.19
C GLY A 150 7.32 6.66 -11.33
N ALA A 151 6.96 6.09 -10.18
CA ALA A 151 6.06 4.95 -10.09
C ALA A 151 4.97 5.23 -9.05
N ALA A 152 3.72 4.89 -9.37
CA ALA A 152 2.59 5.20 -8.51
C ALA A 152 1.56 4.06 -8.43
N LYS A 153 0.78 4.08 -7.36
CA LYS A 153 -0.35 3.17 -7.17
C LYS A 153 -1.38 3.77 -6.22
N PRO A 154 -2.62 3.25 -6.20
CA PRO A 154 -3.55 3.55 -5.12
C PRO A 154 -2.93 3.23 -3.74
N SER A 155 -3.15 4.11 -2.76
CA SER A 155 -2.80 3.85 -1.37
C SER A 155 -3.93 3.05 -0.72
N GLY A 156 -3.69 1.80 -0.35
CA GLY A 156 -4.71 0.94 0.23
C GLY A 156 -5.61 0.26 -0.82
N ALA A 157 -6.91 0.17 -0.54
CA ALA A 157 -7.87 -0.62 -1.33
C ALA A 157 -8.28 0.00 -2.68
N GLY A 158 -7.95 1.26 -2.93
CA GLY A 158 -8.40 1.98 -4.13
C GLY A 158 -9.87 2.42 -4.07
N GLY A 159 -10.46 2.72 -5.22
CA GLY A 159 -11.84 3.18 -5.34
C GLY A 159 -12.04 4.67 -5.03
N GLY A 160 -11.01 5.36 -4.64
CA GLY A 160 -10.95 6.75 -4.20
C GLY A 160 -9.83 6.92 -3.18
N ASP A 161 -10.05 7.80 -2.19
CA ASP A 161 -9.08 8.09 -1.12
C ASP A 161 -7.76 8.64 -1.68
N CYS A 162 -6.63 8.09 -1.30
CA CYS A 162 -5.32 8.57 -1.72
C CYS A 162 -4.65 7.64 -2.74
N GLY A 163 -3.74 8.23 -3.49
CA GLY A 163 -2.69 7.50 -4.20
C GLY A 163 -1.31 7.98 -3.77
N ILE A 164 -0.32 7.14 -3.98
CA ILE A 164 1.09 7.41 -3.69
C ILE A 164 1.91 7.35 -4.96
N ALA A 165 2.97 8.14 -5.01
CA ALA A 165 3.99 8.07 -6.03
C ALA A 165 5.39 8.13 -5.39
N LEU A 166 6.34 7.42 -5.98
CA LEU A 166 7.76 7.52 -5.67
C LEU A 166 8.48 8.11 -6.88
N LEU A 167 9.33 9.09 -6.63
CA LEU A 167 10.15 9.77 -7.63
C LEU A 167 11.55 9.99 -7.08
N ASP A 168 12.51 10.29 -7.98
CA ASP A 168 13.83 10.76 -7.58
C ASP A 168 13.68 12.04 -6.74
N ALA A 169 14.24 12.05 -5.54
CA ALA A 169 14.14 13.17 -4.61
C ALA A 169 14.86 14.45 -5.10
N THR A 170 15.76 14.31 -6.06
CA THR A 170 16.50 15.43 -6.68
C THR A 170 15.83 16.00 -7.92
N ALA A 171 14.78 15.32 -8.41
CA ALA A 171 14.04 15.72 -9.61
C ALA A 171 12.95 16.78 -9.29
N GLU A 172 13.38 17.97 -8.81
CA GLU A 172 12.46 19.02 -8.32
C GLU A 172 11.48 19.50 -9.40
N ALA A 173 11.92 19.59 -10.65
CA ALA A 173 11.08 20.01 -11.77
C ALA A 173 9.98 18.97 -12.06
N GLU A 174 10.31 17.70 -12.05
CA GLU A 174 9.38 16.57 -12.27
C GLU A 174 8.39 16.46 -11.11
N ILE A 175 8.83 16.67 -9.87
CA ILE A 175 7.96 16.69 -8.68
C ILE A 175 6.98 17.86 -8.78
N SER A 176 7.44 19.05 -9.15
CA SER A 176 6.58 20.22 -9.34
C SER A 176 5.55 19.98 -10.45
N LEU A 177 6.00 19.44 -11.59
CA LEU A 177 5.13 19.11 -12.72
C LEU A 177 4.10 18.04 -12.35
N LEU A 178 4.48 17.06 -11.55
CA LEU A 178 3.56 16.04 -11.04
C LEU A 178 2.44 16.67 -10.22
N ARG A 179 2.79 17.53 -9.28
CA ARG A 179 1.83 18.23 -8.40
C ARG A 179 0.88 19.13 -9.20
N GLU A 180 1.39 19.81 -10.22
CA GLU A 180 0.58 20.62 -11.15
C GLU A 180 -0.42 19.74 -11.92
N LYS A 181 0.04 18.62 -12.51
CA LYS A 181 -0.82 17.66 -13.22
C LYS A 181 -1.90 17.09 -12.29
N TRP A 182 -1.55 16.74 -11.06
CA TRP A 182 -2.52 16.27 -10.07
C TRP A 182 -3.57 17.30 -9.75
N THR A 183 -3.16 18.56 -9.53
CA THR A 183 -4.07 19.68 -9.27
C THR A 183 -5.01 19.92 -10.46
N ALA A 184 -4.48 19.90 -11.68
CA ALA A 184 -5.28 20.04 -12.89
C ALA A 184 -6.29 18.90 -13.09
N ALA A 185 -5.98 17.68 -12.62
CA ALA A 185 -6.88 16.54 -12.61
C ALA A 185 -7.89 16.54 -11.44
N GLY A 186 -7.90 17.60 -10.61
CA GLY A 186 -8.77 17.73 -9.45
C GLY A 186 -8.37 16.84 -8.27
N LEU A 187 -7.10 16.47 -8.21
CA LEU A 187 -6.48 15.82 -7.07
C LEU A 187 -5.89 16.88 -6.13
N LEU A 188 -5.80 16.56 -4.86
CA LEU A 188 -5.22 17.45 -3.85
C LEU A 188 -3.88 16.86 -3.39
N PRO A 189 -2.72 17.42 -3.79
CA PRO A 189 -1.44 17.05 -3.24
C PRO A 189 -1.43 17.24 -1.72
N VAL A 190 -0.99 16.23 -0.99
CA VAL A 190 -0.93 16.25 0.47
C VAL A 190 0.53 16.39 0.89
N PRO A 191 0.92 17.50 1.53
CA PRO A 191 2.27 17.65 2.05
C PRO A 191 2.47 16.63 3.18
N ILE A 192 3.44 15.74 3.00
CA ILE A 192 3.81 14.74 4.01
C ILE A 192 5.31 14.84 4.31
N SER A 193 5.65 14.50 5.53
CA SER A 193 7.02 14.20 5.93
C SER A 193 7.05 12.85 6.64
N ILE A 194 7.98 11.99 6.25
CA ILE A 194 8.14 10.68 6.90
C ILE A 194 9.12 10.88 8.06
N THR A 195 8.60 10.83 9.29
CA THR A 195 9.44 10.84 10.49
C THR A 195 9.79 9.41 10.87
N SER A 196 11.09 9.11 10.88
CA SER A 196 11.59 7.86 11.49
C SER A 196 11.57 8.03 13.01
N THR A 197 10.74 7.31 13.72
CA THR A 197 10.91 7.17 15.17
C THR A 197 12.21 6.39 15.39
N LYS A 198 13.28 7.10 15.79
CA LYS A 198 14.41 6.41 16.42
C LYS A 198 13.84 5.70 17.64
N GLY A 199 13.85 4.38 17.62
CA GLY A 199 13.47 3.60 18.79
C GLY A 199 14.24 4.12 19.99
N SER A 200 13.53 4.62 20.99
CA SER A 200 14.11 4.82 22.32
C SER A 200 14.45 3.43 22.83
N THR A 201 15.72 3.07 22.71
CA THR A 201 16.30 2.00 23.52
C THR A 201 16.42 2.56 24.93
N GLU A 202 15.46 2.25 25.79
CA GLU A 202 15.64 2.13 27.23
C GLU A 202 15.45 0.68 27.65
#